data_4febe643580b0b16131b4cbf1a280ebc
#
_entry.id   4febe643580b0b16131b4cbf1a280ebc
#
_cell.length_a   1.000
_cell.length_b   1.000
_cell.length_c   1.000
_cell.angle_alpha   90.00
_cell.angle_beta   90.00
_cell.angle_gamma   90.00
#
_symmetry.space_group_name_H-M   'P 1'
#
loop_
_entity.id
_entity.type
_entity.pdbx_description
1 polymer ?
#
loop_
_entity_poly.entity_id
_entity_poly.type
_entity_poly.pdbx_seq_one_letter_code
_entity_poly.pdbx_strand_id
1 'polypeptide(L)'
;AMRFMDIRKRVYTFPKMGEKAYFIAVPTSAGTGSEATPFAVITDERTGVKYPLADYELMPNMAIVDADFHMTAPKGLTAASGIDAVTHCLEAYASMMATDYTDGLAIRSLQMIFQYLPRAYDNGPNDPVAREKMANAATMAGMAFANAFLGVCHSMAHKLGAFHHLPHGVANALMIDYVLRFNAAEVPAKMGTFPQYDHPHTLARYAEVADALGVKGRTDADKLEGLIKKIDELKDYVGIKKSIQEYGVDEKNFLDTLDDMVEQAFDDQCTGANPRLPLMSEIKDMYLRAYYGKE
;
A
#
# COMPACT_ATOMS: atom_id res chain seq x y z
N ALA A 1 -23.47 -4.87 10.57
CA ALA A 1 -22.38 -4.17 9.91
C ALA A 1 -22.86 -3.49 8.61
N MET A 2 -23.45 -4.22 7.67
CA MET A 2 -23.90 -3.67 6.37
C MET A 2 -24.83 -2.44 6.47
N ARG A 3 -25.59 -2.27 7.54
CA ARG A 3 -26.47 -1.11 7.72
C ARG A 3 -25.72 0.23 7.82
N PHE A 4 -24.44 0.17 8.17
CA PHE A 4 -23.56 1.34 8.37
C PHE A 4 -22.53 1.51 7.24
N MET A 5 -22.62 0.68 6.20
CA MET A 5 -21.72 0.69 5.07
C MET A 5 -22.36 1.45 3.92
N ASP A 6 -22.07 2.73 3.82
CA ASP A 6 -22.26 3.46 2.58
C ASP A 6 -20.90 3.91 2.08
N ILE A 7 -20.25 3.05 1.31
CA ILE A 7 -18.93 3.28 0.71
C ILE A 7 -18.89 4.59 -0.09
N ARG A 8 -20.00 4.96 -0.71
CA ARG A 8 -20.08 6.16 -1.55
C ARG A 8 -20.06 7.45 -0.74
N LYS A 9 -20.61 7.40 0.48
CA LYS A 9 -20.64 8.56 1.35
C LYS A 9 -19.34 8.78 2.10
N ARG A 10 -18.49 7.74 2.24
CA ARG A 10 -17.19 7.80 2.94
C ARG A 10 -17.28 8.51 4.31
N VAL A 11 -18.39 8.36 4.99
CA VAL A 11 -18.66 9.02 6.27
C VAL A 11 -18.48 8.00 7.39
N TYR A 12 -17.82 8.41 8.44
CA TYR A 12 -17.73 7.67 9.69
C TYR A 12 -19.13 7.54 10.30
N THR A 13 -19.75 6.37 10.16
CA THR A 13 -21.15 6.12 10.54
C THR A 13 -21.31 4.95 11.50
N PHE A 14 -20.21 4.39 11.99
CA PHE A 14 -20.26 3.31 12.96
C PHE A 14 -20.84 3.79 14.29
N PRO A 15 -21.62 2.96 14.98
CA PRO A 15 -21.99 3.25 16.36
C PRO A 15 -20.74 3.23 17.23
N LYS A 16 -20.79 3.95 18.35
CA LYS A 16 -19.70 3.91 19.32
C LYS A 16 -19.38 2.46 19.71
N MET A 17 -18.10 2.10 19.56
CA MET A 17 -17.61 0.76 19.82
C MET A 17 -16.71 0.77 21.09
N GLY A 18 -16.37 -0.41 21.59
CA GLY A 18 -15.50 -0.53 22.75
C GLY A 18 -16.15 -0.31 24.10
N GLU A 19 -17.45 0.03 24.19
CA GLU A 19 -18.14 0.28 25.48
C GLU A 19 -18.25 -0.97 26.35
N LYS A 20 -18.33 -2.16 25.73
CA LYS A 20 -18.50 -3.44 26.44
C LYS A 20 -17.22 -4.26 26.56
N ALA A 21 -16.24 -3.98 25.73
CA ALA A 21 -14.98 -4.71 25.70
C ALA A 21 -13.84 -3.78 25.24
N TYR A 22 -12.70 -3.90 25.92
CA TYR A 22 -11.48 -3.22 25.53
C TYR A 22 -10.80 -4.01 24.42
N PHE A 23 -10.56 -3.35 23.25
CA PHE A 23 -9.99 -4.01 22.10
C PHE A 23 -8.45 -3.84 22.09
N ILE A 24 -7.74 -4.94 22.19
CA ILE A 24 -6.28 -4.99 22.11
C ILE A 24 -5.90 -5.73 20.84
N ALA A 25 -5.09 -5.11 19.99
CA ALA A 25 -4.53 -5.74 18.79
C ALA A 25 -3.06 -6.14 19.02
N VAL A 26 -2.74 -7.38 18.67
CA VAL A 26 -1.38 -7.93 18.73
C VAL A 26 -1.04 -8.43 17.32
N PRO A 27 -0.25 -7.67 16.52
CA PRO A 27 0.06 -8.08 15.16
C PRO A 27 0.99 -9.29 15.13
N THR A 28 0.77 -10.17 14.16
CA THR A 28 1.60 -11.36 13.91
C THR A 28 2.29 -11.33 12.55
N SER A 29 2.09 -10.24 11.79
CA SER A 29 2.78 -9.94 10.54
C SER A 29 3.26 -8.49 10.55
N ALA A 30 4.41 -8.23 9.94
CA ALA A 30 5.02 -6.91 9.87
C ALA A 30 4.76 -6.28 8.50
N GLY A 31 3.55 -5.79 8.27
CA GLY A 31 3.15 -5.21 6.99
C GLY A 31 1.94 -4.30 7.10
N THR A 32 0.82 -4.83 7.53
CA THR A 32 -0.48 -4.14 7.48
C THR A 32 -0.60 -2.92 8.38
N GLY A 33 0.11 -2.88 9.51
CA GLY A 33 -0.07 -1.82 10.51
C GLY A 33 -1.49 -1.73 11.07
N SER A 34 -2.30 -2.79 10.92
CA SER A 34 -3.73 -2.79 11.29
C SER A 34 -4.00 -2.52 12.76
N GLU A 35 -3.02 -2.78 13.63
CA GLU A 35 -3.06 -2.47 15.06
C GLU A 35 -3.06 -0.97 15.37
N ALA A 36 -2.70 -0.13 14.38
CA ALA A 36 -2.63 1.33 14.50
C ALA A 36 -3.49 2.05 13.45
N THR A 37 -4.50 1.36 12.89
CA THR A 37 -5.32 1.92 11.80
C THR A 37 -6.81 1.77 12.05
N PRO A 38 -7.64 2.70 11.55
CA PRO A 38 -9.10 2.67 11.67
C PRO A 38 -9.77 1.89 10.53
N PHE A 39 -9.11 0.86 9.99
CA PHE A 39 -9.58 0.14 8.81
C PHE A 39 -9.88 -1.33 9.11
N ALA A 40 -10.91 -1.86 8.45
CA ALA A 40 -11.21 -3.28 8.38
C ALA A 40 -11.71 -3.64 6.98
N VAL A 41 -11.37 -4.83 6.50
CA VAL A 41 -11.87 -5.34 5.22
C VAL A 41 -12.79 -6.51 5.46
N ILE A 42 -14.04 -6.41 4.99
CA ILE A 42 -15.03 -7.48 5.12
C ILE A 42 -15.38 -8.00 3.73
N THR A 43 -15.43 -9.31 3.59
CA THR A 43 -15.93 -9.95 2.36
C THR A 43 -17.41 -10.28 2.54
N ASP A 44 -18.26 -9.84 1.62
CA ASP A 44 -19.64 -10.31 1.53
C ASP A 44 -19.63 -11.70 0.86
N GLU A 45 -19.90 -12.72 1.64
CA GLU A 45 -19.87 -14.12 1.16
C GLU A 45 -20.86 -14.40 0.03
N ARG A 46 -21.93 -13.59 -0.10
CA ARG A 46 -22.95 -13.77 -1.16
C ARG A 46 -22.48 -13.28 -2.51
N THR A 47 -21.65 -12.24 -2.52
CA THR A 47 -21.22 -11.56 -3.74
C THR A 47 -19.74 -11.74 -4.04
N GLY A 48 -18.96 -12.21 -3.05
CA GLY A 48 -17.49 -12.28 -3.11
C GLY A 48 -16.79 -10.90 -3.05
N VAL A 49 -17.57 -9.81 -2.93
CA VAL A 49 -17.03 -8.45 -2.93
C VAL A 49 -16.39 -8.14 -1.58
N LYS A 50 -15.19 -7.56 -1.64
CA LYS A 50 -14.46 -7.04 -0.49
C LYS A 50 -14.78 -5.57 -0.27
N TYR A 51 -15.25 -5.26 0.93
CA TYR A 51 -15.57 -3.89 1.34
C TYR A 51 -14.56 -3.39 2.37
N PRO A 52 -13.70 -2.43 2.01
CA PRO A 52 -12.90 -1.73 2.99
C PRO A 52 -13.80 -0.80 3.82
N LEU A 53 -13.70 -0.91 5.13
CA LEU A 53 -14.40 -0.08 6.10
C LEU A 53 -13.40 0.88 6.72
N ALA A 54 -13.78 2.14 6.88
CA ALA A 54 -12.96 3.15 7.51
C ALA A 54 -13.80 3.90 8.56
N ASP A 55 -13.43 3.78 9.82
CA ASP A 55 -14.08 4.51 10.92
C ASP A 55 -13.15 4.50 12.14
N TYR A 56 -13.00 5.63 12.83
CA TYR A 56 -12.20 5.70 14.05
C TYR A 56 -12.67 4.76 15.15
N GLU A 57 -13.95 4.38 15.14
CA GLU A 57 -14.49 3.39 16.07
C GLU A 57 -13.91 1.97 15.85
N LEU A 58 -13.29 1.71 14.70
CA LEU A 58 -12.61 0.44 14.40
C LEU A 58 -11.17 0.41 14.94
N MET A 59 -10.62 1.56 15.35
CA MET A 59 -9.25 1.61 15.85
C MET A 59 -9.12 0.86 17.17
N PRO A 60 -8.11 -0.03 17.33
CA PRO A 60 -7.86 -0.68 18.60
C PRO A 60 -7.59 0.33 19.72
N ASN A 61 -8.04 -0.01 20.92
CA ASN A 61 -7.78 0.81 22.11
C ASN A 61 -6.30 0.72 22.55
N MET A 62 -5.64 -0.41 22.23
CA MET A 62 -4.24 -0.67 22.53
C MET A 62 -3.63 -1.54 21.44
N ALA A 63 -2.41 -1.27 21.06
CA ALA A 63 -1.58 -2.13 20.24
C ALA A 63 -0.41 -2.68 21.10
N ILE A 64 -0.15 -3.98 20.98
CA ILE A 64 1.03 -4.62 21.57
C ILE A 64 1.88 -5.13 20.42
N VAL A 65 2.98 -4.45 20.15
CA VAL A 65 3.92 -4.80 19.09
C VAL A 65 5.11 -5.53 19.70
N ASP A 66 5.09 -6.85 19.56
CA ASP A 66 6.08 -7.73 20.17
C ASP A 66 6.69 -8.64 19.09
N ALA A 67 8.02 -8.59 18.99
CA ALA A 67 8.78 -9.36 17.99
C ALA A 67 8.59 -10.87 18.13
N ASP A 68 8.32 -11.39 19.30
CA ASP A 68 8.15 -12.82 19.53
C ASP A 68 7.01 -13.41 18.68
N PHE A 69 5.95 -12.63 18.44
CA PHE A 69 4.82 -13.06 17.57
C PHE A 69 5.16 -13.05 16.08
N HIS A 70 6.29 -12.48 15.69
CA HIS A 70 6.76 -12.41 14.30
C HIS A 70 7.89 -13.42 14.00
N MET A 71 8.51 -14.05 15.01
CA MET A 71 9.70 -14.88 14.85
C MET A 71 9.47 -16.07 13.92
N THR A 72 8.27 -16.63 13.90
CA THR A 72 7.92 -17.81 13.09
C THR A 72 7.30 -17.47 11.73
N ALA A 73 7.21 -16.18 11.37
CA ALA A 73 6.61 -15.77 10.10
C ALA A 73 7.41 -16.36 8.91
N PRO A 74 6.73 -17.06 7.97
CA PRO A 74 7.38 -17.64 6.80
C PRO A 74 8.01 -16.58 5.90
N LYS A 75 9.04 -16.98 5.13
CA LYS A 75 9.73 -16.08 4.18
C LYS A 75 8.77 -15.37 3.21
N GLY A 76 7.82 -16.11 2.63
CA GLY A 76 6.84 -15.53 1.70
C GLY A 76 5.94 -14.47 2.35
N LEU A 77 5.51 -14.70 3.61
CA LEU A 77 4.77 -13.70 4.37
C LEU A 77 5.65 -12.49 4.71
N THR A 78 6.89 -12.73 5.15
CA THR A 78 7.86 -11.67 5.46
C THR A 78 8.11 -10.78 4.25
N ALA A 79 8.31 -11.38 3.06
CA ALA A 79 8.49 -10.66 1.81
C ALA A 79 7.26 -9.82 1.43
N ALA A 80 6.10 -10.47 1.33
CA ALA A 80 4.87 -9.80 0.91
C ALA A 80 4.49 -8.66 1.87
N SER A 81 4.50 -8.92 3.19
CA SER A 81 4.15 -7.91 4.19
C SER A 81 5.17 -6.76 4.26
N GLY A 82 6.46 -7.07 4.09
CA GLY A 82 7.49 -6.03 4.07
C GLY A 82 7.37 -5.07 2.88
N ILE A 83 7.08 -5.59 1.67
CA ILE A 83 6.85 -4.75 0.49
C ILE A 83 5.50 -4.01 0.61
N ASP A 84 4.50 -4.61 1.24
CA ASP A 84 3.25 -3.92 1.57
C ASP A 84 3.51 -2.66 2.41
N ALA A 85 4.31 -2.78 3.46
CA ALA A 85 4.71 -1.63 4.28
C ALA A 85 5.51 -0.57 3.49
N VAL A 86 6.34 -0.96 2.52
CA VAL A 86 6.97 -0.01 1.58
C VAL A 86 5.91 0.76 0.81
N THR A 87 4.90 0.07 0.27
CA THR A 87 3.82 0.69 -0.50
C THR A 87 2.99 1.63 0.36
N HIS A 88 2.64 1.22 1.61
CA HIS A 88 1.98 2.09 2.57
C HIS A 88 2.70 3.42 2.76
N CYS A 89 4.02 3.36 2.98
CA CYS A 89 4.83 4.55 3.18
C CYS A 89 4.87 5.46 1.94
N LEU A 90 5.06 4.87 0.74
CA LEU A 90 5.16 5.62 -0.51
C LEU A 90 3.84 6.32 -0.85
N GLU A 91 2.72 5.62 -0.68
CA GLU A 91 1.41 6.21 -0.93
C GLU A 91 1.04 7.25 0.14
N ALA A 92 1.28 6.97 1.42
CA ALA A 92 1.06 7.95 2.48
C ALA A 92 1.89 9.23 2.28
N TYR A 93 3.16 9.10 1.86
CA TYR A 93 4.05 10.22 1.61
C TYR A 93 3.60 11.08 0.42
N ALA A 94 3.10 10.46 -0.65
CA ALA A 94 2.62 11.15 -1.84
C ALA A 94 1.14 11.59 -1.75
N SER A 95 0.41 11.16 -0.75
CA SER A 95 -1.02 11.42 -0.60
C SER A 95 -1.34 12.90 -0.53
N MET A 96 -2.53 13.27 -1.07
CA MET A 96 -3.10 14.62 -0.90
C MET A 96 -3.38 15.00 0.56
N MET A 97 -3.43 14.01 1.45
CA MET A 97 -3.66 14.19 2.90
C MET A 97 -2.35 14.11 3.71
N ALA A 98 -1.19 14.07 3.07
CA ALA A 98 0.10 14.00 3.74
C ALA A 98 0.36 15.24 4.61
N THR A 99 1.07 15.04 5.72
CA THR A 99 1.46 16.07 6.67
C THR A 99 2.89 15.81 7.15
N ASP A 100 3.52 16.81 7.77
CA ASP A 100 4.86 16.67 8.37
C ASP A 100 4.95 15.46 9.33
N TYR A 101 3.86 15.15 10.04
CA TYR A 101 3.78 14.00 10.95
C TYR A 101 3.80 12.68 10.20
N THR A 102 2.98 12.56 9.16
CA THR A 102 2.90 11.34 8.33
C THR A 102 4.17 11.13 7.53
N ASP A 103 4.79 12.21 7.06
CA ASP A 103 6.05 12.20 6.34
C ASP A 103 7.20 11.66 7.18
N GLY A 104 7.33 12.17 8.41
CA GLY A 104 8.35 11.71 9.34
C GLY A 104 8.23 10.21 9.65
N LEU A 105 6.99 9.72 9.84
CA LEU A 105 6.71 8.30 10.06
C LEU A 105 7.03 7.46 8.82
N ALA A 106 6.58 7.88 7.63
CA ALA A 106 6.77 7.16 6.38
C ALA A 106 8.27 7.05 6.01
N ILE A 107 9.02 8.15 6.06
CA ILE A 107 10.46 8.16 5.78
C ILE A 107 11.21 7.26 6.75
N ARG A 108 10.94 7.38 8.05
CA ARG A 108 11.64 6.55 9.04
C ARG A 108 11.31 5.07 8.87
N SER A 109 10.06 4.75 8.59
CA SER A 109 9.63 3.38 8.30
C SER A 109 10.36 2.82 7.08
N LEU A 110 10.40 3.55 5.95
CA LEU A 110 11.13 3.14 4.74
C LEU A 110 12.59 2.84 5.04
N GLN A 111 13.30 3.73 5.73
CA GLN A 111 14.71 3.51 6.11
C GLN A 111 14.88 2.20 6.89
N MET A 112 13.98 1.91 7.82
CA MET A 112 14.02 0.69 8.61
C MET A 112 13.71 -0.54 7.76
N ILE A 113 12.71 -0.49 6.88
CA ILE A 113 12.36 -1.62 6.01
C ILE A 113 13.52 -1.96 5.09
N PHE A 114 14.11 -0.99 4.38
CA PHE A 114 15.24 -1.24 3.49
C PHE A 114 16.47 -1.80 4.21
N GLN A 115 16.65 -1.47 5.48
CA GLN A 115 17.74 -1.98 6.30
C GLN A 115 17.47 -3.40 6.85
N TYR A 116 16.25 -3.69 7.28
CA TYR A 116 15.95 -4.87 8.09
C TYR A 116 15.12 -5.94 7.38
N LEU A 117 14.38 -5.61 6.31
CA LEU A 117 13.63 -6.61 5.56
C LEU A 117 14.52 -7.73 4.98
N PRO A 118 15.67 -7.45 4.35
CA PRO A 118 16.58 -8.51 3.90
C PRO A 118 17.02 -9.43 5.05
N ARG A 119 17.37 -8.87 6.20
CA ARG A 119 17.78 -9.65 7.38
C ARG A 119 16.65 -10.51 7.92
N ALA A 120 15.44 -9.93 8.04
CA ALA A 120 14.25 -10.66 8.51
C ALA A 120 13.85 -11.78 7.53
N TYR A 121 14.06 -11.58 6.23
CA TYR A 121 13.82 -12.58 5.19
C TYR A 121 14.83 -13.72 5.25
N ASP A 122 16.12 -13.42 5.40
CA ASP A 122 17.18 -14.42 5.39
C ASP A 122 17.17 -15.28 6.65
N ASN A 123 17.10 -14.66 7.81
CA ASN A 123 17.33 -15.30 9.10
C ASN A 123 16.33 -14.88 10.19
N GLY A 124 15.10 -14.52 9.79
CA GLY A 124 14.08 -14.03 10.72
C GLY A 124 13.86 -14.86 11.98
N PRO A 125 13.83 -16.19 11.94
CA PRO A 125 13.68 -17.03 13.13
C PRO A 125 14.80 -16.87 14.18
N ASN A 126 15.97 -16.36 13.79
CA ASN A 126 17.14 -16.20 14.65
C ASN A 126 17.62 -14.73 14.73
N ASP A 127 16.86 -13.78 14.17
CA ASP A 127 17.20 -12.35 14.20
C ASP A 127 16.04 -11.54 14.84
N PRO A 128 15.91 -11.57 16.18
CA PRO A 128 14.85 -10.85 16.87
C PRO A 128 14.95 -9.34 16.67
N VAL A 129 16.14 -8.80 16.45
CA VAL A 129 16.32 -7.37 16.16
C VAL A 129 15.70 -7.00 14.84
N ALA A 130 15.94 -7.79 13.77
CA ALA A 130 15.33 -7.53 12.48
C ALA A 130 13.80 -7.65 12.55
N ARG A 131 13.28 -8.66 13.27
CA ARG A 131 11.83 -8.82 13.47
C ARG A 131 11.22 -7.64 14.22
N GLU A 132 11.84 -7.20 15.33
CA GLU A 132 11.39 -6.02 16.08
C GLU A 132 11.37 -4.77 15.20
N LYS A 133 12.46 -4.53 14.43
CA LYS A 133 12.55 -3.35 13.58
C LYS A 133 11.52 -3.39 12.44
N MET A 134 11.26 -4.56 11.87
CA MET A 134 10.20 -4.71 10.86
C MET A 134 8.80 -4.52 11.45
N ALA A 135 8.52 -5.05 12.64
CA ALA A 135 7.25 -4.83 13.33
C ALA A 135 7.02 -3.34 13.62
N ASN A 136 8.02 -2.65 14.18
CA ASN A 136 7.95 -1.22 14.45
C ASN A 136 7.78 -0.41 13.16
N ALA A 137 8.49 -0.76 12.08
CA ALA A 137 8.36 -0.09 10.79
C ALA A 137 6.95 -0.24 10.20
N ALA A 138 6.36 -1.44 10.27
CA ALA A 138 5.01 -1.69 9.81
C ALA A 138 3.97 -0.88 10.60
N THR A 139 4.11 -0.82 11.93
CA THR A 139 3.25 0.02 12.79
C THR A 139 3.39 1.51 12.45
N MET A 140 4.60 2.00 12.23
CA MET A 140 4.85 3.38 11.81
C MET A 140 4.23 3.69 10.44
N ALA A 141 4.34 2.76 9.47
CA ALA A 141 3.66 2.86 8.19
C ALA A 141 2.14 2.91 8.37
N GLY A 142 1.59 2.07 9.27
CA GLY A 142 0.19 2.10 9.68
C GLY A 142 -0.24 3.46 10.21
N MET A 143 0.50 4.03 11.15
CA MET A 143 0.24 5.37 11.68
C MET A 143 0.28 6.44 10.58
N ALA A 144 1.21 6.34 9.61
CA ALA A 144 1.30 7.27 8.51
C ALA A 144 0.05 7.22 7.65
N PHE A 145 -0.30 6.05 7.10
CA PHE A 145 -1.45 5.97 6.20
C PHE A 145 -2.82 6.04 6.90
N ALA A 146 -2.90 5.74 8.19
CA ALA A 146 -4.12 5.97 8.97
C ALA A 146 -4.54 7.46 8.95
N ASN A 147 -3.58 8.36 8.81
CA ASN A 147 -3.80 9.80 8.77
C ASN A 147 -3.69 10.40 7.36
N ALA A 148 -2.78 9.89 6.53
CA ALA A 148 -2.60 10.37 5.15
C ALA A 148 -3.45 9.61 4.11
N PHE A 149 -4.05 8.49 4.49
CA PHE A 149 -4.70 7.56 3.58
C PHE A 149 -3.72 6.88 2.61
N LEU A 150 -4.27 6.15 1.62
CA LEU A 150 -3.53 5.42 0.61
C LEU A 150 -3.87 5.97 -0.78
N GLY A 151 -3.47 5.30 -1.84
CA GLY A 151 -3.65 5.75 -3.21
C GLY A 151 -4.11 4.63 -4.16
N VAL A 152 -3.91 4.87 -5.44
CA VAL A 152 -4.40 3.99 -6.52
C VAL A 152 -3.69 2.63 -6.56
N CYS A 153 -2.48 2.52 -6.00
CA CYS A 153 -1.79 1.23 -5.90
C CYS A 153 -2.61 0.24 -5.06
N HIS A 154 -3.03 0.65 -3.87
CA HIS A 154 -3.89 -0.17 -3.02
C HIS A 154 -5.26 -0.42 -3.65
N SER A 155 -5.85 0.58 -4.30
CA SER A 155 -7.11 0.40 -5.02
C SER A 155 -7.02 -0.72 -6.06
N MET A 156 -5.94 -0.75 -6.83
CA MET A 156 -5.68 -1.78 -7.83
C MET A 156 -5.35 -3.13 -7.19
N ALA A 157 -4.51 -3.14 -6.15
CA ALA A 157 -4.14 -4.36 -5.45
C ALA A 157 -5.32 -5.07 -4.78
N HIS A 158 -6.29 -4.32 -4.25
CA HIS A 158 -7.54 -4.87 -3.70
C HIS A 158 -8.27 -5.74 -4.74
N LYS A 159 -8.29 -5.30 -5.99
CA LYS A 159 -9.01 -6.02 -7.06
C LYS A 159 -8.24 -7.25 -7.53
N LEU A 160 -6.91 -7.16 -7.63
CA LEU A 160 -6.08 -8.36 -7.89
C LEU A 160 -6.27 -9.43 -6.81
N GLY A 161 -6.36 -9.03 -5.55
CA GLY A 161 -6.66 -9.94 -4.46
C GLY A 161 -8.09 -10.52 -4.52
N ALA A 162 -9.08 -9.72 -4.93
CA ALA A 162 -10.47 -10.13 -4.99
C ALA A 162 -10.76 -11.08 -6.16
N PHE A 163 -10.27 -10.76 -7.36
CA PHE A 163 -10.55 -11.48 -8.59
C PHE A 163 -9.60 -12.66 -8.85
N HIS A 164 -8.33 -12.50 -8.45
CA HIS A 164 -7.27 -13.48 -8.80
C HIS A 164 -6.57 -14.09 -7.59
N HIS A 165 -7.05 -13.79 -6.37
CA HIS A 165 -6.54 -14.36 -5.11
C HIS A 165 -5.05 -14.14 -4.86
N LEU A 166 -4.46 -13.08 -5.44
CA LEU A 166 -3.10 -12.70 -5.15
C LEU A 166 -2.97 -12.22 -3.69
N PRO A 167 -1.92 -12.62 -2.96
CA PRO A 167 -1.66 -12.06 -1.64
C PRO A 167 -1.53 -10.54 -1.72
N HIS A 168 -2.10 -9.82 -0.78
CA HIS A 168 -2.23 -8.36 -0.82
C HIS A 168 -0.90 -7.63 -1.05
N GLY A 169 0.13 -7.94 -0.26
CA GLY A 169 1.44 -7.32 -0.43
C GLY A 169 2.13 -7.68 -1.74
N VAL A 170 1.86 -8.87 -2.31
CA VAL A 170 2.32 -9.22 -3.67
C VAL A 170 1.62 -8.36 -4.72
N ALA A 171 0.30 -8.20 -4.60
CA ALA A 171 -0.46 -7.36 -5.53
C ALA A 171 0.03 -5.91 -5.51
N ASN A 172 0.30 -5.35 -4.32
CA ASN A 172 0.91 -4.04 -4.19
C ASN A 172 2.31 -3.99 -4.83
N ALA A 173 3.15 -4.99 -4.58
CA ALA A 173 4.51 -5.06 -5.15
C ALA A 173 4.52 -5.08 -6.68
N LEU A 174 3.52 -5.71 -7.30
CA LEU A 174 3.37 -5.78 -8.76
C LEU A 174 2.88 -4.47 -9.39
N MET A 175 2.22 -3.61 -8.60
CA MET A 175 1.62 -2.38 -9.11
C MET A 175 2.46 -1.13 -8.84
N ILE A 176 3.27 -1.12 -7.77
CA ILE A 176 3.85 0.11 -7.22
C ILE A 176 4.73 0.87 -8.22
N ASP A 177 5.53 0.20 -9.03
CA ASP A 177 6.45 0.86 -9.97
C ASP A 177 5.71 1.65 -11.05
N TYR A 178 4.63 1.06 -11.57
CA TYR A 178 3.74 1.71 -12.55
C TYR A 178 3.02 2.91 -11.94
N VAL A 179 2.59 2.77 -10.69
CA VAL A 179 1.91 3.86 -9.96
C VAL A 179 2.87 5.01 -9.63
N LEU A 180 4.12 4.72 -9.26
CA LEU A 180 5.11 5.78 -9.02
C LEU A 180 5.35 6.61 -10.27
N ARG A 181 5.55 5.98 -11.43
CA ARG A 181 5.71 6.68 -12.72
C ARG A 181 4.44 7.43 -13.12
N PHE A 182 3.27 6.82 -12.92
CA PHE A 182 1.99 7.47 -13.18
C PHE A 182 1.80 8.74 -12.35
N ASN A 183 2.03 8.65 -11.06
CA ASN A 183 1.85 9.79 -10.13
C ASN A 183 2.87 10.91 -10.35
N ALA A 184 4.08 10.57 -10.78
CA ALA A 184 5.17 11.54 -11.02
C ALA A 184 5.08 12.25 -12.39
N ALA A 185 4.24 11.77 -13.31
CA ALA A 185 4.07 12.39 -14.61
C ALA A 185 3.35 13.74 -14.51
N GLU A 186 3.53 14.61 -15.51
CA GLU A 186 2.83 15.89 -15.58
C GLU A 186 1.31 15.69 -15.55
N VAL A 187 0.65 16.49 -14.73
CA VAL A 187 -0.82 16.46 -14.61
C VAL A 187 -1.44 17.15 -15.82
N PRO A 188 -2.38 16.49 -16.51
CA PRO A 188 -3.15 17.14 -17.59
C PRO A 188 -3.88 18.40 -17.08
N ALA A 189 -3.94 19.47 -17.89
CA ALA A 189 -4.55 20.74 -17.54
C ALA A 189 -6.00 20.63 -17.01
N LYS A 190 -6.78 19.66 -17.51
CA LYS A 190 -8.15 19.39 -17.05
C LYS A 190 -8.23 18.97 -15.57
N MET A 191 -7.14 18.51 -14.97
CA MET A 191 -7.10 18.14 -13.56
C MET A 191 -6.92 19.33 -12.63
N GLY A 192 -6.42 20.45 -13.12
CA GLY A 192 -6.34 21.72 -12.38
C GLY A 192 -7.69 22.34 -12.02
N THR A 193 -8.81 21.69 -12.38
CA THR A 193 -10.16 22.11 -11.94
C THR A 193 -10.38 21.86 -10.44
N PHE A 194 -9.63 20.95 -9.84
CA PHE A 194 -9.71 20.63 -8.43
C PHE A 194 -8.54 21.28 -7.69
N PRO A 195 -8.79 22.16 -6.70
CA PRO A 195 -7.74 22.90 -5.99
C PRO A 195 -6.63 22.04 -5.40
N GLN A 196 -6.96 20.81 -4.95
CA GLN A 196 -5.98 19.86 -4.43
C GLN A 196 -4.97 19.37 -5.47
N TYR A 197 -5.22 19.57 -6.76
CA TYR A 197 -4.34 19.19 -7.86
C TYR A 197 -3.64 20.39 -8.51
N ASP A 198 -3.83 21.61 -7.99
CA ASP A 198 -3.24 22.82 -8.58
C ASP A 198 -1.69 22.78 -8.60
N HIS A 199 -1.11 22.06 -7.63
CA HIS A 199 0.34 21.95 -7.50
C HIS A 199 0.77 20.53 -7.14
N PRO A 200 0.64 19.54 -8.04
CA PRO A 200 1.06 18.18 -7.76
C PRO A 200 2.61 18.09 -7.75
N HIS A 201 3.20 18.19 -6.58
CA HIS A 201 4.67 18.08 -6.40
C HIS A 201 5.15 16.64 -6.25
N THR A 202 4.45 15.68 -6.81
CA THR A 202 4.67 14.26 -6.53
C THR A 202 6.06 13.79 -6.96
N LEU A 203 6.58 14.27 -8.10
CA LEU A 203 7.94 13.96 -8.54
C LEU A 203 8.98 14.43 -7.50
N ALA A 204 8.85 15.68 -7.00
CA ALA A 204 9.73 16.20 -5.95
C ALA A 204 9.60 15.39 -4.65
N ARG A 205 8.37 15.02 -4.26
CA ARG A 205 8.11 14.17 -3.09
C ARG A 205 8.82 12.81 -3.19
N TYR A 206 8.77 12.16 -4.34
CA TYR A 206 9.50 10.91 -4.55
C TYR A 206 11.02 11.11 -4.60
N ALA A 207 11.49 12.26 -5.08
CA ALA A 207 12.91 12.60 -5.03
C ALA A 207 13.40 12.80 -3.57
N GLU A 208 12.59 13.37 -2.69
CA GLU A 208 12.87 13.46 -1.25
C GLU A 208 12.98 12.06 -0.60
N VAL A 209 12.07 11.14 -0.93
CA VAL A 209 12.15 9.75 -0.49
C VAL A 209 13.44 9.09 -0.99
N ALA A 210 13.79 9.31 -2.26
CA ALA A 210 15.02 8.80 -2.86
C ALA A 210 16.27 9.29 -2.10
N ASP A 211 16.32 10.58 -1.80
CA ASP A 211 17.41 11.19 -1.01
C ASP A 211 17.50 10.57 0.40
N ALA A 212 16.35 10.40 1.07
CA ALA A 212 16.28 9.80 2.41
C ALA A 212 16.74 8.34 2.45
N LEU A 213 16.61 7.63 1.32
CA LEU A 213 17.10 6.26 1.13
C LEU A 213 18.51 6.19 0.54
N GLY A 214 19.20 7.34 0.37
CA GLY A 214 20.57 7.42 -0.14
C GLY A 214 20.71 7.21 -1.64
N VAL A 215 19.61 7.28 -2.40
CA VAL A 215 19.63 7.25 -3.87
C VAL A 215 20.19 8.56 -4.40
N LYS A 216 21.07 8.49 -5.38
CA LYS A 216 21.68 9.65 -6.02
C LYS A 216 21.10 9.87 -7.42
N GLY A 217 20.92 11.13 -7.79
CA GLY A 217 20.47 11.55 -9.10
C GLY A 217 20.78 13.04 -9.31
N ARG A 218 20.92 13.47 -10.57
CA ARG A 218 21.15 14.88 -10.89
C ARG A 218 19.85 15.67 -10.99
N THR A 219 18.78 14.99 -11.33
CA THR A 219 17.41 15.54 -11.44
C THR A 219 16.46 14.72 -10.57
N ASP A 220 15.28 15.27 -10.30
CA ASP A 220 14.23 14.53 -9.58
C ASP A 220 13.77 13.30 -10.37
N ALA A 221 13.78 13.38 -11.70
CA ALA A 221 13.51 12.22 -12.56
C ALA A 221 14.56 11.11 -12.41
N ASP A 222 15.86 11.45 -12.38
CA ASP A 222 16.92 10.49 -12.12
C ASP A 222 16.74 9.81 -10.75
N LYS A 223 16.33 10.59 -9.74
CA LYS A 223 16.08 10.10 -8.38
C LYS A 223 14.89 9.18 -8.34
N LEU A 224 13.79 9.49 -9.05
CA LEU A 224 12.63 8.62 -9.16
C LEU A 224 13.01 7.26 -9.76
N GLU A 225 13.71 7.25 -10.90
CA GLU A 225 14.14 5.98 -11.52
C GLU A 225 15.12 5.21 -10.61
N GLY A 226 15.98 5.91 -9.90
CA GLY A 226 16.86 5.31 -8.89
C GLY A 226 16.08 4.73 -7.70
N LEU A 227 15.00 5.38 -7.27
CA LEU A 227 14.10 4.89 -6.23
C LEU A 227 13.38 3.61 -6.68
N ILE A 228 12.80 3.62 -7.89
CA ILE A 228 12.12 2.46 -8.46
C ILE A 228 13.10 1.28 -8.57
N LYS A 229 14.30 1.53 -9.11
CA LYS A 229 15.35 0.50 -9.17
C LYS A 229 15.68 -0.08 -7.79
N LYS A 230 15.79 0.77 -6.77
CA LYS A 230 16.07 0.32 -5.40
C LYS A 230 14.93 -0.53 -4.83
N ILE A 231 13.68 -0.21 -5.15
CA ILE A 231 12.51 -1.00 -4.78
C ILE A 231 12.54 -2.35 -5.51
N ASP A 232 12.84 -2.35 -6.80
CA ASP A 232 12.97 -3.57 -7.61
C ASP A 232 14.06 -4.50 -7.10
N GLU A 233 15.22 -3.95 -6.75
CA GLU A 233 16.30 -4.71 -6.15
C GLU A 233 15.87 -5.38 -4.83
N LEU A 234 15.08 -4.68 -4.01
CA LEU A 234 14.52 -5.25 -2.78
C LEU A 234 13.48 -6.33 -3.07
N LYS A 235 12.56 -6.11 -4.03
CA LYS A 235 11.57 -7.11 -4.46
C LYS A 235 12.26 -8.37 -4.98
N ASP A 236 13.28 -8.22 -5.80
CA ASP A 236 14.08 -9.34 -6.32
C ASP A 236 14.76 -10.13 -5.20
N TYR A 237 15.36 -9.40 -4.25
CA TYR A 237 16.06 -10.01 -3.11
C TYR A 237 15.12 -10.89 -2.28
N VAL A 238 13.90 -10.43 -2.04
CA VAL A 238 12.91 -11.19 -1.26
C VAL A 238 12.03 -12.13 -2.09
N GLY A 239 12.35 -12.30 -3.38
CA GLY A 239 11.73 -13.31 -4.25
C GLY A 239 10.33 -12.96 -4.77
N ILE A 240 10.00 -11.68 -4.88
CA ILE A 240 8.78 -11.22 -5.57
C ILE A 240 8.98 -11.39 -7.08
N LYS A 241 8.03 -12.01 -7.75
CA LYS A 241 8.07 -12.19 -9.21
C LYS A 241 7.75 -10.88 -9.95
N LYS A 242 8.10 -10.83 -11.24
CA LYS A 242 8.06 -9.60 -12.04
C LYS A 242 6.69 -9.23 -12.61
N SER A 243 5.80 -10.20 -12.74
CA SER A 243 4.51 -9.98 -13.40
C SER A 243 3.38 -10.76 -12.75
N ILE A 244 2.15 -10.33 -13.00
CA ILE A 244 0.95 -11.04 -12.56
C ILE A 244 0.88 -12.42 -13.23
N GLN A 245 1.29 -12.52 -14.49
CA GLN A 245 1.33 -13.79 -15.23
C GLN A 245 2.24 -14.82 -14.56
N GLU A 246 3.40 -14.41 -14.05
CA GLU A 246 4.33 -15.31 -13.37
C GLU A 246 3.75 -15.93 -12.08
N TYR A 247 2.74 -15.28 -11.47
CA TYR A 247 2.00 -15.85 -10.35
C TYR A 247 0.94 -16.86 -10.75
N GLY A 248 0.82 -17.17 -12.06
CA GLY A 248 -0.08 -18.18 -12.58
C GLY A 248 -1.52 -17.70 -12.82
N VAL A 249 -1.73 -16.41 -12.88
CA VAL A 249 -3.03 -15.84 -13.26
C VAL A 249 -3.27 -16.11 -14.74
N ASP A 250 -4.35 -16.80 -15.04
CA ASP A 250 -4.74 -17.15 -16.42
C ASP A 250 -5.07 -15.88 -17.24
N GLU A 251 -4.48 -15.77 -18.44
CA GLU A 251 -4.60 -14.58 -19.30
C GLU A 251 -6.04 -14.30 -19.68
N LYS A 252 -6.77 -15.34 -20.09
CA LYS A 252 -8.17 -15.17 -20.49
C LYS A 252 -9.01 -14.67 -19.33
N ASN A 253 -8.87 -15.30 -18.16
CA ASN A 253 -9.60 -14.88 -16.95
C ASN A 253 -9.23 -13.46 -16.54
N PHE A 254 -7.95 -13.09 -16.63
CA PHE A 254 -7.51 -11.72 -16.36
C PHE A 254 -8.14 -10.71 -17.30
N LEU A 255 -8.13 -10.96 -18.61
CA LEU A 255 -8.72 -10.08 -19.60
C LEU A 255 -10.25 -10.00 -19.50
N ASP A 256 -10.91 -11.12 -19.20
CA ASP A 256 -12.37 -11.17 -19.02
C ASP A 256 -12.83 -10.35 -17.78
N THR A 257 -12.00 -10.21 -16.75
CA THR A 257 -12.31 -9.46 -15.51
C THR A 257 -11.71 -8.06 -15.46
N LEU A 258 -10.89 -7.69 -16.45
CA LEU A 258 -10.09 -6.46 -16.42
C LEU A 258 -10.94 -5.19 -16.31
N ASP A 259 -12.01 -5.08 -17.07
CA ASP A 259 -12.87 -3.89 -17.08
C ASP A 259 -13.59 -3.72 -15.74
N ASP A 260 -14.07 -4.81 -15.14
CA ASP A 260 -14.67 -4.80 -13.78
C ASP A 260 -13.64 -4.40 -12.71
N MET A 261 -12.41 -4.89 -12.81
CA MET A 261 -11.33 -4.49 -11.90
C MET A 261 -11.01 -3.00 -12.03
N VAL A 262 -10.98 -2.48 -13.25
CA VAL A 262 -10.71 -1.06 -13.53
C VAL A 262 -11.79 -0.17 -12.92
N GLU A 263 -13.07 -0.47 -13.17
CA GLU A 263 -14.19 0.28 -12.62
C GLU A 263 -14.17 0.28 -11.08
N GLN A 264 -14.00 -0.90 -10.49
CA GLN A 264 -13.95 -1.03 -9.04
C GLN A 264 -12.71 -0.39 -8.41
N ALA A 265 -11.55 -0.37 -9.08
CA ALA A 265 -10.37 0.33 -8.60
C ALA A 265 -10.55 1.85 -8.69
N PHE A 266 -11.20 2.34 -9.75
CA PHE A 266 -11.52 3.77 -9.87
C PHE A 266 -12.46 4.24 -8.76
N ASP A 267 -13.46 3.43 -8.40
CA ASP A 267 -14.43 3.73 -7.34
C ASP A 267 -13.92 3.42 -5.93
N ASP A 268 -12.74 2.81 -5.78
CA ASP A 268 -12.17 2.47 -4.49
C ASP A 268 -11.84 3.74 -3.68
N GLN A 269 -12.09 3.69 -2.37
CA GLN A 269 -11.88 4.85 -1.50
C GLN A 269 -10.43 5.34 -1.45
N CYS A 270 -9.45 4.45 -1.68
CA CYS A 270 -8.03 4.83 -1.67
C CYS A 270 -7.68 5.71 -2.87
N THR A 271 -8.34 5.54 -4.02
CA THR A 271 -8.14 6.37 -5.21
C THR A 271 -8.37 7.85 -4.95
N GLY A 272 -9.28 8.19 -4.01
CA GLY A 272 -9.61 9.57 -3.70
C GLY A 272 -8.49 10.39 -3.03
N ALA A 273 -7.50 9.75 -2.41
CA ALA A 273 -6.35 10.42 -1.80
C ALA A 273 -5.10 10.39 -2.68
N ASN A 274 -5.16 9.71 -3.84
CA ASN A 274 -4.04 9.65 -4.76
C ASN A 274 -3.67 11.05 -5.29
N PRO A 275 -2.38 11.41 -5.40
CA PRO A 275 -1.96 12.75 -5.81
C PRO A 275 -2.35 13.12 -7.25
N ARG A 276 -2.64 12.12 -8.09
CA ARG A 276 -3.13 12.29 -9.44
C ARG A 276 -4.38 11.45 -9.64
N LEU A 277 -5.49 12.08 -10.06
CA LEU A 277 -6.72 11.35 -10.38
C LEU A 277 -6.51 10.50 -11.65
N PRO A 278 -6.60 9.17 -11.58
CA PRO A 278 -6.44 8.33 -12.75
C PRO A 278 -7.68 8.36 -13.64
N LEU A 279 -7.49 8.22 -14.94
CA LEU A 279 -8.56 7.82 -15.84
C LEU A 279 -8.68 6.29 -15.84
N MET A 280 -9.87 5.75 -16.12
CA MET A 280 -10.07 4.30 -16.23
C MET A 280 -9.12 3.66 -17.26
N SER A 281 -8.84 4.35 -18.37
CA SER A 281 -7.88 3.90 -19.39
C SER A 281 -6.45 3.83 -18.87
N GLU A 282 -6.06 4.70 -17.95
CA GLU A 282 -4.73 4.69 -17.32
C GLU A 282 -4.60 3.55 -16.29
N ILE A 283 -5.65 3.29 -15.51
CA ILE A 283 -5.71 2.13 -14.61
C ILE A 283 -5.61 0.83 -15.45
N LYS A 284 -6.34 0.76 -16.55
CA LYS A 284 -6.31 -0.40 -17.48
C LYS A 284 -4.90 -0.63 -18.03
N ASP A 285 -4.23 0.43 -18.47
CA ASP A 285 -2.85 0.35 -18.99
C ASP A 285 -1.88 -0.18 -17.91
N MET A 286 -1.95 0.36 -16.69
CA MET A 286 -1.12 -0.12 -15.59
C MET A 286 -1.35 -1.60 -15.27
N TYR A 287 -2.59 -2.08 -15.27
CA TYR A 287 -2.90 -3.50 -15.09
C TYR A 287 -2.31 -4.38 -16.19
N LEU A 288 -2.45 -3.96 -17.46
CA LEU A 288 -1.92 -4.70 -18.61
C LEU A 288 -0.39 -4.77 -18.56
N ARG A 289 0.27 -3.67 -18.25
CA ARG A 289 1.74 -3.63 -18.06
C ARG A 289 2.18 -4.56 -16.95
N ALA A 290 1.53 -4.51 -15.79
CA ALA A 290 1.83 -5.38 -14.66
C ALA A 290 1.56 -6.85 -14.97
N TYR A 291 0.55 -7.16 -15.81
CA TYR A 291 0.26 -8.53 -16.21
C TYR A 291 1.39 -9.13 -17.02
N TYR A 292 1.90 -8.39 -18.01
CA TYR A 292 2.95 -8.87 -18.92
C TYR A 292 4.37 -8.56 -18.44
N GLY A 293 4.55 -7.81 -17.37
CA GLY A 293 5.88 -7.36 -16.91
C GLY A 293 6.55 -6.38 -17.89
N LYS A 294 5.77 -5.52 -18.54
CA LYS A 294 6.26 -4.54 -19.52
C LYS A 294 6.46 -3.17 -18.87
N GLU A 295 7.62 -2.55 -19.12
CA GLU A 295 7.91 -1.18 -18.71
C GLU A 295 7.04 -0.13 -19.43
#